data_a519abb788e8ed366c348612f29d330e
#
_entry.id   a519abb788e8ed366c348612f29d330e
#
_cell.length_a   1.000
_cell.length_b   1.000
_cell.length_c   1.000
_cell.angle_alpha   90.00
_cell.angle_beta   90.00
_cell.angle_gamma   90.00
#
_symmetry.space_group_name_H-M   'P 1'
#
loop_
_entity.id
_entity.type
_entity.pdbx_description
1 polymer ?
#
loop_
_entity_poly.entity_id
_entity_poly.type
_entity_poly.pdbx_seq_one_letter_code
_entity_poly.pdbx_strand_id
1 'polypeptide(L)'
;VIASASKELPGISISTSWDRKVLDTSLSSIVGSVSSEKSGLPAEDVDEYLKKGYSLNDRVGTSYIEKQYEEILQGKRTVKEIHLDKHGDMESVENIEEGSKGKNIKLTIDLAFQDSVDELLKSYFKSELANGGAKYSEGVYAVALNPKTGAVLALSGMKHNVDTGELTPDSLGTVTNVFVPGSVVKAATISSGWENGVLSGNQTLTDQPIVFQGSAPINSW
;
A
#
# COMPACT_ATOMS: atom_id res chain seq x y z
N VAL A 1 -17.94 -29.75 14.68
CA VAL A 1 -18.72 -30.98 14.46
C VAL A 1 -17.95 -31.90 13.52
N ILE A 2 -17.57 -31.51 12.29
CA ILE A 2 -16.82 -32.36 11.35
C ILE A 2 -15.44 -32.74 11.91
N ALA A 3 -14.74 -31.79 12.53
CA ALA A 3 -13.42 -32.05 13.11
C ALA A 3 -13.42 -33.10 14.22
N SER A 4 -14.49 -33.18 15.02
CA SER A 4 -14.61 -34.18 16.07
C SER A 4 -15.00 -35.56 15.55
N ALA A 5 -15.58 -35.63 14.37
CA ALA A 5 -16.02 -36.87 13.72
C ALA A 5 -15.09 -37.37 12.60
N SER A 6 -13.94 -36.73 12.39
CA SER A 6 -13.03 -37.03 11.25
C SER A 6 -12.51 -38.47 11.24
N LYS A 7 -12.39 -39.12 12.41
CA LYS A 7 -11.99 -40.52 12.51
C LYS A 7 -13.08 -41.52 12.03
N GLU A 8 -14.31 -41.06 12.00
CA GLU A 8 -15.49 -41.86 11.60
C GLU A 8 -15.89 -41.63 10.13
N LEU A 9 -15.21 -40.68 9.46
CA LEU A 9 -15.51 -40.26 8.10
C LEU A 9 -14.32 -40.55 7.17
N PRO A 10 -14.24 -41.78 6.64
CA PRO A 10 -13.16 -42.18 5.75
C PRO A 10 -13.13 -41.30 4.49
N GLY A 11 -11.96 -40.86 4.07
CA GLY A 11 -11.77 -39.99 2.91
C GLY A 11 -11.92 -38.49 3.20
N ILE A 12 -12.22 -38.10 4.46
CA ILE A 12 -12.25 -36.69 4.86
C ILE A 12 -10.97 -36.36 5.65
N SER A 13 -10.19 -35.41 5.16
CA SER A 13 -9.08 -34.82 5.89
C SER A 13 -9.42 -33.39 6.30
N ILE A 14 -8.89 -32.98 7.45
CA ILE A 14 -9.06 -31.62 7.98
C ILE A 14 -7.70 -30.95 7.95
N SER A 15 -7.65 -29.79 7.28
CA SER A 15 -6.48 -28.92 7.28
C SER A 15 -6.83 -27.56 7.88
N THR A 16 -5.85 -26.88 8.41
CA THR A 16 -5.98 -25.48 8.84
C THR A 16 -5.68 -24.59 7.64
N SER A 17 -6.51 -23.57 7.46
CA SER A 17 -6.25 -22.50 6.50
C SER A 17 -6.17 -21.18 7.26
N TRP A 18 -5.66 -20.14 6.60
CA TRP A 18 -5.59 -18.80 7.15
C TRP A 18 -6.32 -17.81 6.24
N ASP A 19 -6.74 -16.73 6.82
CA ASP A 19 -7.31 -15.60 6.10
C ASP A 19 -6.73 -14.29 6.64
N ARG A 20 -6.34 -13.39 5.73
CA ARG A 20 -5.90 -12.04 6.08
C ARG A 20 -7.11 -11.12 6.02
N LYS A 21 -7.41 -10.48 7.15
CA LYS A 21 -8.50 -9.53 7.25
C LYS A 21 -7.94 -8.12 7.24
N VAL A 22 -8.40 -7.34 6.29
CA VAL A 22 -8.19 -5.90 6.23
C VAL A 22 -9.43 -5.24 6.81
N LEU A 23 -9.25 -4.16 7.59
CA LEU A 23 -10.37 -3.33 8.02
C LEU A 23 -11.01 -2.70 6.79
N ASP A 24 -12.33 -2.53 6.82
CA ASP A 24 -13.05 -1.82 5.75
C ASP A 24 -12.58 -0.36 5.70
N THR A 25 -12.02 0.03 4.55
CA THR A 25 -11.38 1.34 4.38
C THR A 25 -11.25 1.69 2.90
N SER A 26 -11.23 2.99 2.61
CA SER A 26 -10.90 3.55 1.30
C SER A 26 -9.47 3.27 0.83
N LEU A 27 -8.61 2.75 1.72
CA LEU A 27 -7.18 2.50 1.47
C LEU A 27 -6.86 1.09 0.94
N SER A 28 -7.85 0.34 0.50
CA SER A 28 -7.65 -1.02 -0.04
C SER A 28 -6.61 -1.06 -1.17
N SER A 29 -6.55 -0.02 -2.00
CA SER A 29 -5.56 0.12 -3.08
C SER A 29 -4.12 0.27 -2.58
N ILE A 30 -3.92 0.87 -1.39
CA ILE A 30 -2.60 1.03 -0.75
C ILE A 30 -2.22 -0.23 0.03
N VAL A 31 -3.20 -0.87 0.68
CA VAL A 31 -2.97 -2.14 1.39
C VAL A 31 -2.55 -3.21 0.39
N GLY A 32 -3.20 -3.28 -0.74
CA GLY A 32 -2.90 -4.25 -1.78
C GLY A 32 -3.76 -5.50 -1.70
N SER A 33 -3.34 -6.53 -2.38
CA SER A 33 -4.09 -7.77 -2.55
C SER A 33 -3.25 -9.01 -2.25
N VAL A 34 -3.96 -10.09 -1.96
CA VAL A 34 -3.40 -11.42 -1.71
C VAL A 34 -3.87 -12.36 -2.82
N SER A 35 -3.00 -13.24 -3.28
CA SER A 35 -3.35 -14.25 -4.29
C SER A 35 -4.44 -15.20 -3.75
N SER A 36 -5.26 -15.74 -4.65
CA SER A 36 -6.25 -16.75 -4.28
C SER A 36 -5.60 -18.14 -4.14
N GLU A 37 -6.27 -19.06 -3.44
CA GLU A 37 -5.83 -20.46 -3.36
C GLU A 37 -5.70 -21.14 -4.75
N LYS A 38 -6.50 -20.70 -5.72
CA LYS A 38 -6.42 -21.22 -7.09
C LYS A 38 -5.27 -20.66 -7.89
N SER A 39 -4.91 -19.40 -7.64
CA SER A 39 -3.79 -18.74 -8.32
C SER A 39 -2.45 -19.17 -7.73
N GLY A 40 -2.40 -19.41 -6.42
CA GLY A 40 -1.16 -19.74 -5.72
C GLY A 40 -0.12 -18.61 -5.82
N LEU A 41 1.13 -19.02 -5.95
CA LEU A 41 2.25 -18.10 -6.11
C LEU A 41 2.22 -17.37 -7.46
N PRO A 42 2.55 -16.07 -7.52
CA PRO A 42 2.73 -15.35 -8.77
C PRO A 42 3.81 -15.99 -9.65
N ALA A 43 3.53 -16.17 -10.93
CA ALA A 43 4.41 -16.89 -11.85
C ALA A 43 5.81 -16.27 -11.97
N GLU A 44 5.88 -14.94 -11.89
CA GLU A 44 7.11 -14.16 -11.95
C GLU A 44 8.02 -14.34 -10.73
N ASP A 45 7.46 -14.64 -9.56
CA ASP A 45 8.15 -14.70 -8.28
C ASP A 45 8.25 -16.14 -7.71
N VAL A 46 7.77 -17.15 -8.45
CA VAL A 46 7.66 -18.57 -7.99
C VAL A 46 8.97 -19.11 -7.44
N ASP A 47 10.05 -18.95 -8.18
CA ASP A 47 11.36 -19.51 -7.79
C ASP A 47 11.89 -18.89 -6.49
N GLU A 48 11.61 -17.61 -6.26
CA GLU A 48 12.00 -16.91 -5.05
C GLU A 48 11.21 -17.42 -3.83
N TYR A 49 9.89 -17.56 -3.99
CA TYR A 49 9.03 -18.06 -2.93
C TYR A 49 9.33 -19.52 -2.58
N LEU A 50 9.58 -20.38 -3.58
CA LEU A 50 9.95 -21.77 -3.34
C LEU A 50 11.28 -21.89 -2.56
N LYS A 51 12.27 -21.06 -2.85
CA LYS A 51 13.52 -20.98 -2.07
C LYS A 51 13.31 -20.55 -0.63
N LYS A 52 12.27 -19.75 -0.38
CA LYS A 52 11.85 -19.32 0.97
C LYS A 52 10.95 -20.35 1.68
N GLY A 53 10.69 -21.51 1.07
CA GLY A 53 9.92 -22.61 1.66
C GLY A 53 8.40 -22.52 1.45
N TYR A 54 7.93 -21.69 0.52
CA TYR A 54 6.53 -21.65 0.13
C TYR A 54 6.17 -22.85 -0.76
N SER A 55 4.89 -23.18 -0.82
CA SER A 55 4.35 -24.16 -1.76
C SER A 55 3.63 -23.44 -2.89
N LEU A 56 3.50 -24.08 -4.05
CA LEU A 56 2.91 -23.48 -5.26
C LEU A 56 1.50 -22.90 -5.04
N ASN A 57 0.72 -23.52 -4.18
CA ASN A 57 -0.66 -23.10 -3.86
C ASN A 57 -0.76 -22.16 -2.65
N ASP A 58 0.38 -21.66 -2.14
CA ASP A 58 0.35 -20.67 -1.07
C ASP A 58 -0.20 -19.34 -1.55
N ARG A 59 -0.98 -18.71 -0.68
CA ARG A 59 -1.45 -17.36 -0.87
C ARG A 59 -0.42 -16.38 -0.33
N VAL A 60 -0.04 -15.43 -1.16
CA VAL A 60 0.96 -14.40 -0.83
C VAL A 60 0.46 -13.01 -1.21
N GLY A 61 1.00 -11.99 -0.58
CA GLY A 61 0.75 -10.61 -0.99
C GLY A 61 1.26 -10.36 -2.41
N THR A 62 0.41 -9.80 -3.27
CA THR A 62 0.72 -9.57 -4.68
C THR A 62 1.00 -8.11 -4.99
N SER A 63 0.62 -7.19 -4.11
CA SER A 63 0.85 -5.77 -4.33
C SER A 63 1.01 -4.99 -3.01
N TYR A 64 1.67 -3.87 -3.09
CA TYR A 64 1.84 -2.83 -2.06
C TYR A 64 2.19 -3.36 -0.66
N ILE A 65 1.45 -2.98 0.38
CA ILE A 65 1.74 -3.37 1.78
C ILE A 65 1.70 -4.88 1.95
N GLU A 66 0.72 -5.56 1.36
CA GLU A 66 0.62 -7.02 1.43
C GLU A 66 1.87 -7.70 0.85
N LYS A 67 2.36 -7.25 -0.33
CA LYS A 67 3.58 -7.79 -0.95
C LYS A 67 4.84 -7.39 -0.16
N GLN A 68 4.94 -6.13 0.22
CA GLN A 68 6.14 -5.59 0.90
C GLN A 68 6.40 -6.25 2.25
N TYR A 69 5.33 -6.60 2.97
CA TYR A 69 5.42 -7.17 4.31
C TYR A 69 5.02 -8.65 4.37
N GLU A 70 5.05 -9.34 3.24
CA GLU A 70 4.69 -10.76 3.15
C GLU A 70 5.40 -11.62 4.20
N GLU A 71 6.71 -11.46 4.37
CA GLU A 71 7.51 -12.23 5.33
C GLU A 71 7.09 -12.03 6.79
N ILE A 72 6.51 -10.86 7.11
CA ILE A 72 5.99 -10.56 8.46
C ILE A 72 4.57 -11.09 8.62
N LEU A 73 3.77 -10.97 7.58
CA LEU A 73 2.36 -11.35 7.57
C LEU A 73 2.16 -12.86 7.43
N GLN A 74 3.12 -13.55 6.83
CA GLN A 74 3.11 -14.98 6.73
C GLN A 74 3.37 -15.62 8.10
N GLY A 75 2.61 -16.65 8.43
CA GLY A 75 2.89 -17.50 9.60
C GLY A 75 3.98 -18.54 9.30
N LYS A 76 4.36 -19.25 10.31
CA LYS A 76 5.18 -20.47 10.16
C LYS A 76 4.27 -21.69 10.08
N ARG A 77 4.61 -22.62 9.22
CA ARG A 77 3.89 -23.89 9.10
C ARG A 77 4.32 -24.85 10.21
N THR A 78 3.38 -25.69 10.61
CA THR A 78 3.73 -26.88 11.41
C THR A 78 4.39 -27.89 10.48
N VAL A 79 5.59 -28.33 10.82
CA VAL A 79 6.27 -29.42 10.14
C VAL A 79 6.08 -30.67 10.97
N LYS A 80 5.56 -31.72 10.32
CA LYS A 80 5.32 -33.01 10.95
C LYS A 80 6.10 -34.09 10.22
N GLU A 81 6.75 -34.96 10.96
CA GLU A 81 7.33 -36.19 10.45
C GLU A 81 6.32 -37.34 10.67
N ILE A 82 6.05 -38.05 9.61
CA ILE A 82 5.15 -39.20 9.63
C ILE A 82 6.01 -40.46 9.50
N HIS A 83 5.97 -41.28 10.52
CA HIS A 83 6.62 -42.60 10.49
C HIS A 83 5.60 -43.63 10.03
N LEU A 84 6.02 -44.42 9.01
CA LEU A 84 5.20 -45.47 8.46
C LEU A 84 5.72 -46.82 8.93
N ASP A 85 4.86 -47.79 9.17
CA ASP A 85 5.22 -49.15 9.44
C ASP A 85 5.66 -49.90 8.15
N LYS A 86 6.06 -51.15 8.30
CA LYS A 86 6.49 -52.01 7.17
C LYS A 86 5.39 -52.29 6.13
N HIS A 87 4.16 -52.02 6.45
CA HIS A 87 2.97 -52.18 5.57
C HIS A 87 2.58 -50.88 4.88
N GLY A 88 3.24 -49.75 5.24
CA GLY A 88 2.92 -48.42 4.73
C GLY A 88 1.80 -47.70 5.52
N ASP A 89 1.40 -48.27 6.64
CA ASP A 89 0.41 -47.65 7.52
C ASP A 89 1.08 -46.65 8.47
N MET A 90 0.36 -45.60 8.86
CA MET A 90 0.88 -44.56 9.76
C MET A 90 1.08 -45.12 11.17
N GLU A 91 2.33 -45.25 11.61
CA GLU A 91 2.69 -45.73 12.95
C GLU A 91 2.69 -44.59 13.98
N SER A 92 3.32 -43.46 13.62
CA SER A 92 3.39 -42.28 14.50
C SER A 92 3.50 -40.99 13.69
N VAL A 93 3.16 -39.88 14.35
CA VAL A 93 3.31 -38.52 13.81
C VAL A 93 4.03 -37.69 14.88
N GLU A 94 5.18 -37.14 14.54
CA GLU A 94 5.93 -36.24 15.41
C GLU A 94 5.88 -34.82 14.87
N ASN A 95 5.66 -33.84 15.76
CA ASN A 95 5.77 -32.42 15.38
C ASN A 95 7.24 -32.02 15.46
N ILE A 96 7.87 -31.77 14.33
CA ILE A 96 9.27 -31.30 14.27
C ILE A 96 9.33 -29.80 14.53
N GLU A 97 8.40 -29.04 13.95
CA GLU A 97 8.29 -27.61 14.20
C GLU A 97 6.83 -27.24 14.45
N GLU A 98 6.58 -26.44 15.49
CA GLU A 98 5.26 -25.87 15.73
C GLU A 98 5.03 -24.63 14.86
N GLY A 99 3.90 -24.62 14.14
CA GLY A 99 3.49 -23.47 13.36
C GLY A 99 3.02 -22.32 14.24
N SER A 100 3.13 -21.12 13.72
CA SER A 100 2.61 -19.92 14.34
C SER A 100 1.95 -19.01 13.31
N LYS A 101 0.91 -18.28 13.73
CA LYS A 101 0.29 -17.27 12.85
C LYS A 101 1.28 -16.13 12.56
N GLY A 102 1.14 -15.51 11.41
CA GLY A 102 1.86 -14.28 11.07
C GLY A 102 1.55 -13.13 12.03
N LYS A 103 2.38 -12.11 11.98
CA LYS A 103 2.20 -10.89 12.77
C LYS A 103 1.19 -9.97 12.11
N ASN A 104 0.59 -9.09 12.90
CA ASN A 104 -0.24 -8.02 12.39
C ASN A 104 0.60 -6.79 12.07
N ILE A 105 0.22 -6.05 11.04
CA ILE A 105 0.78 -4.73 10.76
C ILE A 105 -0.25 -3.69 11.20
N LYS A 106 0.19 -2.73 12.01
CA LYS A 106 -0.59 -1.57 12.40
C LYS A 106 -0.05 -0.35 11.67
N LEU A 107 -0.87 0.22 10.81
CA LEU A 107 -0.55 1.48 10.14
C LEU A 107 -0.74 2.67 11.08
N THR A 108 -0.15 3.81 10.71
CA THR A 108 -0.31 5.09 11.43
C THR A 108 -1.59 5.83 11.04
N ILE A 109 -2.33 5.31 10.07
CA ILE A 109 -3.59 5.87 9.61
C ILE A 109 -4.63 5.85 10.72
N ASP A 110 -5.30 6.97 10.93
CA ASP A 110 -6.50 7.09 11.76
C ASP A 110 -7.72 6.99 10.84
N LEU A 111 -8.50 5.90 10.99
CA LEU A 111 -9.62 5.63 10.08
C LEU A 111 -10.72 6.70 10.16
N ALA A 112 -11.05 7.21 11.35
CA ALA A 112 -12.08 8.23 11.50
C ALA A 112 -11.63 9.55 10.86
N PHE A 113 -10.34 9.87 10.97
CA PHE A 113 -9.77 11.03 10.32
C PHE A 113 -9.68 10.82 8.79
N GLN A 114 -9.30 9.61 8.34
CA GLN A 114 -9.29 9.24 6.91
C GLN A 114 -10.67 9.47 6.28
N ASP A 115 -11.72 8.93 6.88
CA ASP A 115 -13.10 9.07 6.39
C ASP A 115 -13.52 10.54 6.31
N SER A 116 -13.18 11.33 7.33
CA SER A 116 -13.48 12.76 7.35
C SER A 116 -12.74 13.52 6.24
N VAL A 117 -11.48 13.17 5.97
CA VAL A 117 -10.70 13.78 4.88
C VAL A 117 -11.26 13.37 3.52
N ASP A 118 -11.65 12.10 3.35
CA ASP A 118 -12.26 11.61 2.10
C ASP A 118 -13.58 12.33 1.78
N GLU A 119 -14.45 12.47 2.75
CA GLU A 119 -15.72 13.21 2.59
C GLU A 119 -15.49 14.68 2.27
N LEU A 120 -14.57 15.32 2.99
CA LEU A 120 -14.22 16.72 2.78
C LEU A 120 -13.65 16.94 1.39
N LEU A 121 -12.64 16.15 0.99
CA LEU A 121 -11.99 16.22 -0.31
C LEU A 121 -13.02 16.06 -1.44
N LYS A 122 -13.88 15.05 -1.33
CA LYS A 122 -14.93 14.76 -2.30
C LYS A 122 -15.93 15.91 -2.43
N SER A 123 -16.35 16.51 -1.30
CA SER A 123 -17.33 17.58 -1.29
C SER A 123 -16.77 18.86 -1.92
N TYR A 124 -15.56 19.25 -1.54
CA TYR A 124 -14.88 20.41 -2.11
C TYR A 124 -14.60 20.24 -3.61
N PHE A 125 -14.11 19.07 -4.01
CA PHE A 125 -13.82 18.84 -5.42
C PHE A 125 -15.07 18.90 -6.29
N LYS A 126 -16.19 18.33 -5.82
CA LYS A 126 -17.48 18.46 -6.50
C LYS A 126 -17.94 19.91 -6.62
N SER A 127 -17.74 20.71 -5.57
CA SER A 127 -18.07 22.13 -5.59
C SER A 127 -17.23 22.89 -6.62
N GLU A 128 -15.93 22.65 -6.67
CA GLU A 128 -15.02 23.29 -7.63
C GLU A 128 -15.32 22.90 -9.08
N LEU A 129 -15.66 21.63 -9.31
CA LEU A 129 -16.11 21.17 -10.62
C LEU A 129 -17.42 21.86 -11.05
N ALA A 130 -18.38 21.96 -10.15
CA ALA A 130 -19.67 22.64 -10.42
C ALA A 130 -19.49 24.13 -10.70
N ASN A 131 -18.54 24.78 -10.03
CA ASN A 131 -18.22 26.21 -10.24
C ASN A 131 -17.32 26.44 -11.48
N GLY A 132 -16.86 25.39 -12.15
CA GLY A 132 -16.00 25.46 -13.32
C GLY A 132 -14.51 25.69 -13.00
N GLY A 133 -14.14 25.85 -11.72
CA GLY A 133 -12.74 26.09 -11.29
C GLY A 133 -11.80 24.94 -11.55
N ALA A 134 -12.32 23.71 -11.49
CA ALA A 134 -11.53 22.49 -11.65
C ALA A 134 -11.87 21.69 -12.92
N LYS A 135 -12.48 22.33 -13.93
CA LYS A 135 -13.03 21.67 -15.13
C LYS A 135 -12.04 20.69 -15.81
N TYR A 136 -10.77 21.03 -15.84
CA TYR A 136 -9.72 20.25 -16.51
C TYR A 136 -8.83 19.49 -15.53
N SER A 137 -9.16 19.48 -14.23
CA SER A 137 -8.42 18.70 -13.25
C SER A 137 -8.73 17.22 -13.38
N GLU A 138 -7.72 16.38 -13.54
CA GLU A 138 -7.84 14.93 -13.63
C GLU A 138 -7.97 14.26 -12.26
N GLY A 139 -7.83 15.03 -11.18
CA GLY A 139 -7.99 14.55 -9.82
C GLY A 139 -7.61 15.55 -8.76
N VAL A 140 -7.84 15.18 -7.50
CA VAL A 140 -7.47 15.93 -6.32
C VAL A 140 -6.95 14.98 -5.25
N TYR A 141 -5.89 15.39 -4.54
CA TYR A 141 -5.19 14.53 -3.60
C TYR A 141 -4.80 15.30 -2.35
N ALA A 142 -4.89 14.62 -1.20
CA ALA A 142 -4.50 15.17 0.09
C ALA A 142 -3.76 14.12 0.92
N VAL A 143 -2.67 14.55 1.55
CA VAL A 143 -1.89 13.73 2.48
C VAL A 143 -1.75 14.50 3.79
N ALA A 144 -2.12 13.86 4.90
CA ALA A 144 -1.96 14.42 6.23
C ALA A 144 -0.84 13.71 6.98
N LEU A 145 0.14 14.48 7.44
CA LEU A 145 1.33 14.00 8.14
C LEU A 145 1.44 14.64 9.52
N ASN A 146 1.89 13.89 10.50
CA ASN A 146 2.35 14.45 11.76
C ASN A 146 3.78 14.97 11.57
N PRO A 147 4.02 16.30 11.64
CA PRO A 147 5.33 16.86 11.33
C PRO A 147 6.43 16.52 12.35
N LYS A 148 6.04 16.08 13.55
CA LYS A 148 7.00 15.72 14.61
C LYS A 148 7.48 14.27 14.49
N THR A 149 6.64 13.38 13.98
CA THR A 149 6.92 11.93 13.94
C THR A 149 7.08 11.38 12.53
N GLY A 150 6.65 12.13 11.52
CA GLY A 150 6.55 11.65 10.13
C GLY A 150 5.39 10.68 9.89
N ALA A 151 4.57 10.40 10.91
CA ALA A 151 3.45 9.47 10.77
C ALA A 151 2.43 10.00 9.74
N VAL A 152 2.07 9.14 8.79
CA VAL A 152 0.98 9.41 7.84
C VAL A 152 -0.34 9.13 8.54
N LEU A 153 -1.21 10.14 8.61
CA LEU A 153 -2.49 10.08 9.31
C LEU A 153 -3.66 9.82 8.37
N ALA A 154 -3.58 10.36 7.14
CA ALA A 154 -4.56 10.12 6.09
C ALA A 154 -3.92 10.25 4.70
N LEU A 155 -4.47 9.49 3.74
CA LEU A 155 -4.12 9.50 2.31
C LEU A 155 -5.43 9.49 1.52
N SER A 156 -5.84 10.63 1.00
CA SER A 156 -7.11 10.78 0.28
C SER A 156 -6.88 11.21 -1.16
N GLY A 157 -7.58 10.59 -2.08
CA GLY A 157 -7.50 10.92 -3.50
C GLY A 157 -8.81 10.63 -4.24
N MET A 158 -9.12 11.49 -5.19
CA MET A 158 -10.21 11.34 -6.14
C MET A 158 -9.69 11.56 -7.54
N LYS A 159 -9.91 10.60 -8.42
CA LYS A 159 -9.66 10.73 -9.85
C LYS A 159 -10.92 11.25 -10.52
N HIS A 160 -10.73 12.13 -11.49
CA HIS A 160 -11.79 12.70 -12.30
C HIS A 160 -11.57 12.36 -13.77
N ASN A 161 -12.56 11.75 -14.38
CA ASN A 161 -12.59 11.58 -15.82
C ASN A 161 -13.16 12.86 -16.45
N VAL A 162 -12.32 13.64 -17.10
CA VAL A 162 -12.69 14.95 -17.67
C VAL A 162 -13.74 14.84 -18.75
N ASP A 163 -13.78 13.73 -19.49
CA ASP A 163 -14.73 13.53 -20.61
C ASP A 163 -16.10 13.09 -20.11
N THR A 164 -16.17 12.23 -19.09
CA THR A 164 -17.44 11.68 -18.58
C THR A 164 -17.93 12.40 -17.31
N GLY A 165 -17.06 13.14 -16.63
CA GLY A 165 -17.35 13.76 -15.33
C GLY A 165 -17.36 12.77 -14.16
N GLU A 166 -16.97 11.52 -14.36
CA GLU A 166 -16.98 10.49 -13.34
C GLU A 166 -15.89 10.74 -12.28
N LEU A 167 -16.26 10.57 -11.01
CA LEU A 167 -15.35 10.66 -9.87
C LEU A 167 -15.17 9.28 -9.24
N THR A 168 -13.92 8.82 -9.15
CA THR A 168 -13.56 7.54 -8.50
C THR A 168 -12.55 7.75 -7.38
N PRO A 169 -12.66 7.03 -6.25
CA PRO A 169 -11.63 7.06 -5.21
C PRO A 169 -10.28 6.59 -5.76
N ASP A 170 -9.22 7.31 -5.40
CA ASP A 170 -7.84 7.04 -5.86
C ASP A 170 -6.81 7.39 -4.77
N SER A 171 -6.92 6.78 -3.60
CA SER A 171 -5.95 7.00 -2.52
C SER A 171 -4.52 6.61 -2.93
N LEU A 172 -4.37 5.63 -3.81
CA LEU A 172 -3.07 5.20 -4.34
C LEU A 172 -2.38 6.30 -5.15
N GLY A 173 -3.15 7.15 -5.85
CA GLY A 173 -2.63 8.30 -6.58
C GLY A 173 -1.85 9.28 -5.72
N THR A 174 -2.05 9.31 -4.39
CA THR A 174 -1.26 10.13 -3.46
C THR A 174 0.23 9.77 -3.45
N VAL A 175 0.59 8.55 -3.82
CA VAL A 175 1.98 8.02 -3.81
C VAL A 175 2.50 7.61 -5.18
N THR A 176 1.62 7.49 -6.17
CA THR A 176 2.01 7.04 -7.53
C THR A 176 1.91 8.12 -8.58
N ASN A 177 1.07 9.14 -8.41
CA ASN A 177 0.90 10.19 -9.39
C ASN A 177 2.01 11.24 -9.29
N VAL A 178 2.37 11.80 -10.44
CA VAL A 178 3.35 12.89 -10.55
C VAL A 178 2.61 14.18 -10.82
N PHE A 179 2.90 15.19 -10.00
CA PHE A 179 2.27 16.50 -10.09
C PHE A 179 3.30 17.58 -10.45
N VAL A 180 2.88 18.60 -11.20
CA VAL A 180 3.69 19.79 -11.41
C VAL A 180 3.60 20.64 -10.13
N PRO A 181 4.71 20.79 -9.37
CA PRO A 181 4.67 21.39 -8.04
C PRO A 181 4.43 22.91 -8.06
N GLY A 182 4.72 23.57 -9.18
CA GLY A 182 4.63 25.02 -9.26
C GLY A 182 5.47 25.71 -8.16
N SER A 183 4.95 26.76 -7.57
CA SER A 183 5.64 27.57 -6.54
C SER A 183 5.90 26.83 -5.23
N VAL A 184 5.30 25.68 -4.97
CA VAL A 184 5.57 24.87 -3.77
C VAL A 184 7.03 24.40 -3.74
N VAL A 185 7.66 24.20 -4.89
CA VAL A 185 9.08 23.81 -4.99
C VAL A 185 10.03 24.88 -4.44
N LYS A 186 9.60 26.15 -4.33
CA LYS A 186 10.45 27.24 -3.83
C LYS A 186 10.96 26.99 -2.41
N ALA A 187 10.11 26.40 -1.55
CA ALA A 187 10.53 26.04 -0.20
C ALA A 187 11.67 25.02 -0.21
N ALA A 188 11.58 23.98 -1.04
CA ALA A 188 12.64 22.98 -1.18
C ALA A 188 13.93 23.61 -1.76
N THR A 189 13.81 24.49 -2.75
CA THR A 189 14.94 25.20 -3.35
C THR A 189 15.68 26.05 -2.31
N ILE A 190 14.97 26.81 -1.47
CA ILE A 190 15.56 27.62 -0.41
C ILE A 190 16.22 26.74 0.66
N SER A 191 15.54 25.66 1.10
CA SER A 191 16.11 24.72 2.07
C SER A 191 17.40 24.10 1.56
N SER A 192 17.43 23.68 0.29
CA SER A 192 18.64 23.15 -0.34
C SER A 192 19.77 24.19 -0.39
N GLY A 193 19.44 25.47 -0.63
CA GLY A 193 20.41 26.56 -0.59
C GLY A 193 21.06 26.70 0.78
N TRP A 194 20.32 26.55 1.86
CA TRP A 194 20.85 26.58 3.23
C TRP A 194 21.67 25.34 3.56
N GLU A 195 21.20 24.16 3.23
CA GLU A 195 21.92 22.90 3.47
C GLU A 195 23.29 22.86 2.77
N ASN A 196 23.36 23.41 1.57
CA ASN A 196 24.59 23.46 0.79
C ASN A 196 25.47 24.72 1.09
N GLY A 197 25.09 25.55 2.05
CA GLY A 197 25.84 26.71 2.45
C GLY A 197 25.87 27.87 1.42
N VAL A 198 25.03 27.81 0.39
CA VAL A 198 24.86 28.84 -0.63
C VAL A 198 24.09 30.04 -0.07
N LEU A 199 23.16 29.77 0.84
CA LEU A 199 22.37 30.76 1.56
C LEU A 199 22.71 30.74 3.04
N SER A 200 22.73 31.90 3.69
CA SER A 200 22.91 32.05 5.13
C SER A 200 21.94 33.09 5.69
N GLY A 201 21.10 32.69 6.63
CA GLY A 201 20.11 33.57 7.27
C GLY A 201 19.16 34.26 6.28
N ASN A 202 18.69 35.46 6.62
CA ASN A 202 17.89 36.30 5.73
C ASN A 202 18.81 37.14 4.85
N GLN A 203 18.80 36.86 3.57
CA GLN A 203 19.57 37.59 2.58
C GLN A 203 18.66 38.38 1.65
N THR A 204 19.07 39.59 1.30
CA THR A 204 18.43 40.36 0.24
C THR A 204 19.17 40.09 -1.07
N LEU A 205 18.46 39.57 -2.04
CA LEU A 205 18.99 39.31 -3.38
C LEU A 205 18.38 40.32 -4.36
N THR A 206 19.18 40.78 -5.32
CA THR A 206 18.65 41.61 -6.41
C THR A 206 17.96 40.70 -7.42
N ASP A 207 16.67 40.92 -7.64
CA ASP A 207 15.90 40.23 -8.65
C ASP A 207 16.38 40.67 -10.04
N GLN A 208 16.70 39.67 -10.88
CA GLN A 208 17.09 39.88 -12.26
C GLN A 208 16.39 38.88 -13.19
N PRO A 209 16.07 39.31 -14.41
CA PRO A 209 15.53 38.41 -15.41
C PRO A 209 16.43 37.22 -15.66
N ILE A 210 15.85 36.00 -15.66
CA ILE A 210 16.56 34.78 -16.04
C ILE A 210 16.46 34.64 -17.55
N VAL A 211 17.62 34.62 -18.22
CA VAL A 211 17.70 34.52 -19.68
C VAL A 211 18.28 33.17 -20.08
N PHE A 212 17.51 32.39 -20.83
CA PHE A 212 17.98 31.18 -21.50
C PHE A 212 18.19 31.45 -22.98
N GLN A 213 19.21 30.81 -23.56
CA GLN A 213 19.47 30.97 -24.99
C GLN A 213 18.28 30.45 -25.81
N GLY A 214 17.70 31.30 -26.67
CA GLY A 214 16.60 30.96 -27.56
C GLY A 214 15.19 31.07 -26.92
N SER A 215 15.06 31.62 -25.70
CA SER A 215 13.78 31.90 -25.05
C SER A 215 13.62 33.36 -24.66
N ALA A 216 12.38 33.79 -24.44
CA ALA A 216 12.09 35.07 -23.81
C ALA A 216 12.60 35.08 -22.35
N PRO A 217 13.06 36.24 -21.84
CA PRO A 217 13.44 36.35 -20.42
C PRO A 217 12.26 36.01 -19.48
N ILE A 218 12.58 35.26 -18.42
CA ILE A 218 11.64 35.01 -17.34
C ILE A 218 11.82 36.11 -16.30
N ASN A 219 10.82 36.96 -16.18
CA ASN A 219 10.81 38.03 -15.18
C ASN A 219 10.07 37.59 -13.93
N SER A 220 10.48 38.14 -12.79
CA SER A 220 9.69 38.07 -11.58
C SER A 220 8.45 38.99 -11.68
N TRP A 221 7.47 38.79 -10.84
CA TRP A 221 6.22 39.56 -10.81
C TRP A 221 6.45 40.88 -10.08
#